data_6ef64c964f30c564b90a70f36f7a97c9
#
_entry.id   6ef64c964f30c564b90a70f36f7a97c9
#
_cell.length_a   1.000
_cell.length_b   1.000
_cell.length_c   1.000
_cell.angle_alpha   90.00
_cell.angle_beta   90.00
_cell.angle_gamma   90.00
#
_symmetry.space_group_name_H-M   'P 1'
#
loop_
_entity.id
_entity.type
_entity.pdbx_description
1 polymer ?
#
loop_
_entity_poly.entity_id
_entity_poly.type
_entity_poly.pdbx_seq_one_letter_code
_entity_poly.pdbx_strand_id
1 'polypeptide(L)'
;IADVAGKGTSAALYMAELKGLLLSLSMIHNSPKALLVQANRVLANHLDSRSFITMTYAVLDLGRRTMTYARAGHTPLMHFRQDGEGVRIVDVLAPDGIVLGLGIDGIAARFEQMLQECTVPLRSGDVFVLFTDGITEAMNPSADLFGEDRLQELVAELGHLPPDEI
;
A
#
# COMPACT_ATOMS: atom_id res chain seq x y z
N ILE A 1 5.06 -0.69 -1.22
CA ILE A 1 4.58 -0.20 -2.50
C ILE A 1 4.13 1.25 -2.33
N ALA A 2 4.36 2.08 -3.33
CA ALA A 2 4.01 3.50 -3.28
C ALA A 2 3.78 4.04 -4.69
N ASP A 3 3.02 5.13 -4.78
CA ASP A 3 2.87 5.90 -5.99
C ASP A 3 3.04 7.39 -5.68
N VAL A 4 3.82 8.08 -6.51
CA VAL A 4 4.13 9.51 -6.37
C VAL A 4 3.25 10.30 -7.32
N ALA A 5 2.41 11.18 -6.78
CA ALA A 5 1.56 12.05 -7.59
C ALA A 5 2.37 12.87 -8.58
N GLY A 6 1.93 12.86 -9.85
CA GLY A 6 2.61 13.56 -10.93
C GLY A 6 3.51 12.64 -11.78
N LYS A 7 4.32 13.25 -12.64
CA LYS A 7 5.19 12.54 -13.59
C LYS A 7 6.44 13.35 -13.92
N GLY A 8 7.40 12.66 -14.54
CA GLY A 8 8.64 13.30 -14.96
C GLY A 8 9.69 13.38 -13.85
N THR A 9 10.63 14.33 -14.00
CA THR A 9 11.84 14.39 -13.17
C THR A 9 11.54 14.67 -11.68
N SER A 10 10.58 15.54 -11.39
CA SER A 10 10.21 15.85 -10.00
C SER A 10 9.70 14.63 -9.27
N ALA A 11 8.75 13.88 -9.85
CA ALA A 11 8.22 12.66 -9.27
C ALA A 11 9.32 11.59 -9.07
N ALA A 12 10.25 11.47 -10.03
CA ALA A 12 11.38 10.55 -9.92
C ALA A 12 12.34 10.92 -8.77
N LEU A 13 12.59 12.22 -8.53
CA LEU A 13 13.41 12.68 -7.41
C LEU A 13 12.72 12.44 -6.07
N TYR A 14 11.42 12.70 -5.95
CA TYR A 14 10.66 12.40 -4.74
C TYR A 14 10.61 10.90 -4.44
N MET A 15 10.52 10.06 -5.47
CA MET A 15 10.62 8.61 -5.30
C MET A 15 12.00 8.19 -4.76
N ALA A 16 13.08 8.79 -5.27
CA ALA A 16 14.43 8.50 -4.80
C ALA A 16 14.63 8.96 -3.34
N GLU A 17 14.11 10.15 -2.99
CA GLU A 17 14.11 10.68 -1.61
C GLU A 17 13.33 9.75 -0.68
N LEU A 18 12.09 9.38 -1.04
CA LEU A 18 11.28 8.42 -0.28
C LEU A 18 12.03 7.11 -0.06
N LYS A 19 12.63 6.54 -1.09
CA LYS A 19 13.39 5.29 -0.97
C LYS A 19 14.55 5.40 0.02
N GLY A 20 15.33 6.48 -0.04
CA GLY A 20 16.41 6.73 0.91
C GLY A 20 15.92 6.89 2.34
N LEU A 21 14.82 7.62 2.51
CA LEU A 21 14.17 7.84 3.80
C LEU A 21 13.66 6.54 4.41
N LEU A 22 12.99 5.70 3.62
CA LEU A 22 12.48 4.40 4.07
C LEU A 22 13.61 3.46 4.49
N LEU A 23 14.70 3.40 3.74
CA LEU A 23 15.88 2.59 4.09
C LEU A 23 16.45 3.00 5.45
N SER A 24 16.53 4.30 5.74
CA SER A 24 17.02 4.80 7.03
C SER A 24 16.03 4.53 8.16
N LEU A 25 14.74 4.82 7.95
CA LEU A 25 13.71 4.69 8.98
C LEU A 25 13.41 3.22 9.32
N SER A 26 13.53 2.31 8.37
CA SER A 26 13.33 0.87 8.60
C SER A 26 14.36 0.25 9.55
N MET A 27 15.53 0.87 9.71
CA MET A 27 16.53 0.44 10.67
C MET A 27 16.18 0.83 12.12
N ILE A 28 15.24 1.77 12.29
CA ILE A 28 14.90 2.37 13.60
C ILE A 28 13.49 1.97 14.04
N HIS A 29 12.56 1.86 13.09
CA HIS A 29 11.15 1.64 13.36
C HIS A 29 10.70 0.27 12.85
N ASN A 30 10.20 -0.58 13.75
CA ASN A 30 9.56 -1.86 13.41
C ASN A 30 8.05 -1.72 13.13
N SER A 31 7.42 -0.63 13.58
CA SER A 31 6.01 -0.35 13.35
C SER A 31 5.83 0.38 12.02
N PRO A 32 5.06 -0.17 11.07
CA PRO A 32 4.67 0.52 9.84
C PRO A 32 4.09 1.90 10.07
N LYS A 33 3.19 2.05 11.05
CA LYS A 33 2.62 3.35 11.41
C LYS A 33 3.69 4.33 11.88
N ALA A 34 4.56 3.93 12.81
CA ALA A 34 5.61 4.81 13.32
C ALA A 34 6.56 5.27 12.20
N LEU A 35 6.93 4.36 11.30
CA LEU A 35 7.77 4.67 10.15
C LEU A 35 7.09 5.68 9.22
N LEU A 36 5.83 5.45 8.83
CA LEU A 36 5.10 6.35 7.92
C LEU A 36 4.84 7.72 8.56
N VAL A 37 4.60 7.79 9.88
CA VAL A 37 4.48 9.08 10.59
C VAL A 37 5.78 9.88 10.51
N GLN A 38 6.93 9.24 10.71
CA GLN A 38 8.23 9.92 10.58
C GLN A 38 8.53 10.31 9.13
N ALA A 39 8.25 9.42 8.18
CA ALA A 39 8.39 9.74 6.75
C ALA A 39 7.53 10.95 6.37
N ASN A 40 6.27 11.00 6.82
CA ASN A 40 5.39 12.13 6.53
C ASN A 40 5.91 13.46 7.09
N ARG A 41 6.50 13.46 8.31
CA ARG A 41 7.08 14.68 8.90
C ARG A 41 8.21 15.27 8.07
N VAL A 42 9.01 14.44 7.42
CA VAL A 42 10.07 14.88 6.51
C VAL A 42 9.46 15.34 5.18
N LEU A 43 8.68 14.51 4.54
CA LEU A 43 8.13 14.75 3.20
C LEU A 43 7.22 15.98 3.14
N ALA A 44 6.42 16.25 4.18
CA ALA A 44 5.53 17.40 4.23
C ALA A 44 6.28 18.77 4.16
N ASN A 45 7.59 18.79 4.45
CA ASN A 45 8.42 19.98 4.34
C ASN A 45 9.22 20.05 3.03
N HIS A 46 9.29 18.94 2.29
CA HIS A 46 10.15 18.83 1.10
C HIS A 46 9.36 18.75 -0.21
N LEU A 47 8.15 18.15 -0.18
CA LEU A 47 7.31 18.11 -1.36
C LEU A 47 6.71 19.48 -1.65
N ASP A 48 6.51 19.77 -2.92
CA ASP A 48 5.76 20.96 -3.32
C ASP A 48 4.26 20.82 -2.95
N SER A 49 3.54 21.94 -2.94
CA SER A 49 2.14 22.00 -2.48
C SER A 49 1.13 21.20 -3.33
N ARG A 50 1.55 20.67 -4.48
CA ARG A 50 0.72 19.87 -5.40
C ARG A 50 1.12 18.40 -5.40
N SER A 51 2.23 18.06 -4.78
CA SER A 51 2.76 16.71 -4.73
C SER A 51 2.36 16.02 -3.45
N PHE A 52 2.05 14.75 -3.55
CA PHE A 52 1.80 13.84 -2.45
C PHE A 52 2.21 12.43 -2.86
N ILE A 53 2.30 11.54 -1.89
CA ILE A 53 2.67 10.15 -2.14
C ILE A 53 1.64 9.25 -1.46
N THR A 54 1.11 8.29 -2.21
CA THR A 54 0.33 7.20 -1.64
C THR A 54 1.25 6.03 -1.32
N MET A 55 1.05 5.36 -0.19
CA MET A 55 1.93 4.26 0.20
C MET A 55 1.24 3.25 1.10
N THR A 56 1.54 1.96 0.85
CA THR A 56 1.36 0.87 1.82
C THR A 56 2.74 0.36 2.22
N TYR A 57 3.02 0.36 3.52
CA TYR A 57 4.23 -0.21 4.11
C TYR A 57 3.85 -1.40 4.98
N ALA A 58 4.53 -2.52 4.78
CA ALA A 58 4.27 -3.76 5.50
C ALA A 58 5.56 -4.37 6.04
N VAL A 59 5.48 -4.99 7.21
CA VAL A 59 6.53 -5.77 7.86
C VAL A 59 6.03 -7.20 8.04
N LEU A 60 6.78 -8.15 7.50
CA LEU A 60 6.50 -9.58 7.63
C LEU A 60 7.36 -10.16 8.77
N ASP A 61 6.71 -10.68 9.80
CA ASP A 61 7.35 -11.46 10.86
C ASP A 61 7.14 -12.95 10.57
N LEU A 62 8.14 -13.58 9.97
CA LEU A 62 8.08 -15.00 9.61
C LEU A 62 8.11 -15.92 10.81
N GLY A 63 8.67 -15.47 11.94
CA GLY A 63 8.68 -16.23 13.19
C GLY A 63 7.30 -16.31 13.82
N ARG A 64 6.58 -15.19 13.85
CA ARG A 64 5.20 -15.09 14.35
C ARG A 64 4.16 -15.41 13.29
N ARG A 65 4.57 -15.51 12.03
CA ARG A 65 3.69 -15.66 10.88
C ARG A 65 2.61 -14.58 10.83
N THR A 66 3.04 -13.32 10.86
CA THR A 66 2.15 -12.17 10.77
C THR A 66 2.69 -11.14 9.78
N MET A 67 1.77 -10.42 9.13
CA MET A 67 2.07 -9.18 8.41
C MET A 67 1.42 -8.02 9.15
N THR A 68 2.25 -7.07 9.58
CA THR A 68 1.77 -5.79 10.13
C THR A 68 1.95 -4.72 9.06
N TYR A 69 0.91 -3.93 8.79
CA TYR A 69 0.94 -2.94 7.72
C TYR A 69 0.15 -1.68 8.07
N ALA A 70 0.49 -0.59 7.40
CA ALA A 70 -0.24 0.67 7.42
C ALA A 70 -0.35 1.23 6.00
N ARG A 71 -1.50 1.86 5.69
CA ARG A 71 -1.83 2.38 4.36
C ARG A 71 -2.04 3.89 4.40
N ALA A 72 -1.13 4.62 3.79
CA ALA A 72 -1.22 6.07 3.63
C ALA A 72 -1.85 6.42 2.28
N GLY A 73 -3.19 6.31 2.18
CA GLY A 73 -3.98 6.72 1.01
C GLY A 73 -3.73 5.91 -0.27
N HIS A 74 -3.01 4.78 -0.20
CA HIS A 74 -2.73 3.93 -1.36
C HIS A 74 -3.93 3.04 -1.72
N THR A 75 -3.88 2.35 -2.87
CA THR A 75 -4.87 1.32 -3.23
C THR A 75 -5.00 0.28 -2.10
N PRO A 76 -6.17 -0.29 -1.87
CA PRO A 76 -6.33 -1.40 -0.93
C PRO A 76 -5.46 -2.57 -1.33
N LEU A 77 -5.02 -3.38 -0.37
CA LEU A 77 -4.43 -4.66 -0.70
C LEU A 77 -5.51 -5.76 -0.66
N MET A 78 -5.38 -6.76 -1.52
CA MET A 78 -6.28 -7.89 -1.54
C MET A 78 -5.60 -9.10 -0.87
N HIS A 79 -6.34 -9.79 -0.02
CA HIS A 79 -5.90 -11.01 0.66
C HIS A 79 -6.77 -12.19 0.21
N PHE A 80 -6.21 -13.02 -0.66
CA PHE A 80 -6.81 -14.28 -1.03
C PHE A 80 -6.48 -15.36 0.01
N ARG A 81 -7.49 -16.11 0.42
CA ARG A 81 -7.34 -17.26 1.30
C ARG A 81 -8.38 -18.33 0.98
N GLN A 82 -8.09 -19.55 1.38
CA GLN A 82 -9.08 -20.63 1.39
C GLN A 82 -9.45 -20.97 2.85
N ASP A 83 -10.73 -21.20 3.10
CA ASP A 83 -11.17 -21.73 4.38
C ASP A 83 -10.95 -23.25 4.46
N GLY A 84 -11.29 -23.84 5.62
CA GLY A 84 -11.14 -25.29 5.85
C GLY A 84 -12.04 -26.18 4.97
N GLU A 85 -13.02 -25.59 4.29
CA GLU A 85 -13.95 -26.26 3.36
C GLU A 85 -13.55 -26.05 1.89
N GLY A 86 -12.46 -25.30 1.63
CA GLY A 86 -11.95 -25.00 0.30
C GLY A 86 -12.65 -23.81 -0.38
N VAL A 87 -13.48 -23.05 0.36
CA VAL A 87 -14.13 -21.86 -0.16
C VAL A 87 -13.06 -20.76 -0.35
N ARG A 88 -13.04 -20.16 -1.52
CA ARG A 88 -12.13 -19.06 -1.89
C ARG A 88 -12.70 -17.73 -1.43
N ILE A 89 -11.92 -16.99 -0.70
CA ILE A 89 -12.31 -15.71 -0.11
C ILE A 89 -11.27 -14.67 -0.51
N VAL A 90 -11.69 -13.50 -0.96
CA VAL A 90 -10.84 -12.33 -1.17
C VAL A 90 -11.30 -11.23 -0.24
N ASP A 91 -10.50 -10.97 0.80
CA ASP A 91 -10.72 -9.84 1.70
C ASP A 91 -10.02 -8.59 1.13
N VAL A 92 -10.74 -7.48 1.04
CA VAL A 92 -10.17 -6.17 0.66
C VAL A 92 -9.76 -5.45 1.93
N LEU A 93 -8.46 -5.27 2.13
CA LEU A 93 -7.87 -4.71 3.33
C LEU A 93 -7.51 -3.23 3.12
N ALA A 94 -8.29 -2.34 3.70
CA ALA A 94 -8.19 -0.89 3.50
C ALA A 94 -8.24 -0.11 4.83
N PRO A 95 -7.23 -0.26 5.72
CA PRO A 95 -7.19 0.54 6.95
C PRO A 95 -7.14 2.04 6.62
N ASP A 96 -7.71 2.85 7.52
CA ASP A 96 -7.74 4.30 7.36
C ASP A 96 -6.34 4.90 7.34
N GLY A 97 -6.17 5.92 6.50
CA GLY A 97 -4.94 6.70 6.37
C GLY A 97 -5.04 7.69 5.22
N ILE A 98 -4.38 8.83 5.37
CA ILE A 98 -4.29 9.87 4.33
C ILE A 98 -2.91 9.82 3.66
N VAL A 99 -2.79 10.43 2.49
CA VAL A 99 -1.55 10.45 1.70
C VAL A 99 -0.39 11.14 2.43
N LEU A 100 0.84 10.78 2.09
CA LEU A 100 2.06 11.38 2.63
C LEU A 100 2.38 12.71 1.95
N GLY A 101 3.03 13.60 2.68
CA GLY A 101 3.67 14.80 2.12
C GLY A 101 2.75 15.99 1.90
N LEU A 102 1.50 15.96 2.38
CA LEU A 102 0.62 17.13 2.28
C LEU A 102 1.17 18.30 3.10
N GLY A 103 1.49 19.41 2.42
CA GLY A 103 1.97 20.68 3.03
C GLY A 103 0.83 21.55 3.55
N ILE A 104 -0.05 21.01 4.43
CA ILE A 104 -1.19 21.72 5.02
C ILE A 104 -0.97 21.88 6.52
N ASP A 105 -1.21 23.08 7.06
CA ASP A 105 -1.06 23.34 8.49
C ASP A 105 -1.92 22.39 9.34
N GLY A 106 -1.30 21.82 10.37
CA GLY A 106 -1.96 20.88 11.27
C GLY A 106 -2.15 19.46 10.73
N ILE A 107 -1.82 19.20 9.46
CA ILE A 107 -2.03 17.89 8.82
C ILE A 107 -1.19 16.80 9.46
N ALA A 108 0.00 17.11 9.99
CA ALA A 108 0.88 16.11 10.59
C ALA A 108 0.24 15.41 11.81
N ALA A 109 -0.42 16.17 12.68
CA ALA A 109 -1.15 15.61 13.82
C ALA A 109 -2.36 14.79 13.36
N ARG A 110 -3.09 15.27 12.34
CA ARG A 110 -4.21 14.56 11.76
C ARG A 110 -3.78 13.28 11.04
N PHE A 111 -2.65 13.30 10.34
CA PHE A 111 -2.07 12.12 9.72
C PHE A 111 -1.82 11.01 10.73
N GLU A 112 -1.16 11.34 11.84
CA GLU A 112 -0.85 10.38 12.92
C GLU A 112 -2.12 9.80 13.56
N GLN A 113 -3.16 10.64 13.76
CA GLN A 113 -4.44 10.22 14.32
C GLN A 113 -5.23 9.28 13.37
N MET A 114 -5.24 9.59 12.08
CA MET A 114 -6.02 8.84 11.09
C MET A 114 -5.31 7.57 10.62
N LEU A 115 -3.97 7.54 10.62
CA LEU A 115 -3.23 6.39 10.14
C LEU A 115 -3.43 5.18 11.05
N GLN A 116 -4.04 4.14 10.53
CA GLN A 116 -4.23 2.88 11.22
C GLN A 116 -3.13 1.89 10.87
N GLU A 117 -2.73 1.08 11.85
CA GLU A 117 -1.86 -0.08 11.70
C GLU A 117 -2.67 -1.34 11.96
N CYS A 118 -2.59 -2.31 11.06
CA CYS A 118 -3.30 -3.57 11.16
C CYS A 118 -2.32 -4.73 11.09
N THR A 119 -2.65 -5.82 11.79
CA THR A 119 -1.89 -7.07 11.73
C THR A 119 -2.79 -8.20 11.27
N VAL A 120 -2.33 -8.96 10.27
CA VAL A 120 -3.01 -10.14 9.76
C VAL A 120 -2.11 -11.36 9.89
N PRO A 121 -2.67 -12.55 10.17
CA PRO A 121 -1.90 -13.80 10.18
C PRO A 121 -1.48 -14.16 8.75
N LEU A 122 -0.33 -14.83 8.63
CA LEU A 122 0.14 -15.44 7.38
C LEU A 122 -0.06 -16.95 7.47
N ARG A 123 -0.89 -17.51 6.60
CA ARG A 123 -1.15 -18.95 6.51
C ARG A 123 -0.58 -19.49 5.21
N SER A 124 -0.27 -20.78 5.20
CA SER A 124 0.14 -21.45 3.96
C SER A 124 -1.02 -21.42 2.96
N GLY A 125 -0.73 -20.98 1.75
CA GLY A 125 -1.72 -20.81 0.69
C GLY A 125 -2.38 -19.43 0.63
N ASP A 126 -2.11 -18.53 1.61
CA ASP A 126 -2.53 -17.12 1.50
C ASP A 126 -1.75 -16.39 0.39
N VAL A 127 -2.44 -15.57 -0.38
CA VAL A 127 -1.85 -14.67 -1.37
C VAL A 127 -2.24 -13.23 -1.07
N PHE A 128 -1.25 -12.35 -1.01
CA PHE A 128 -1.46 -10.90 -0.83
C PHE A 128 -1.12 -10.18 -2.13
N VAL A 129 -2.10 -9.47 -2.68
CA VAL A 129 -1.94 -8.69 -3.92
C VAL A 129 -1.87 -7.21 -3.56
N LEU A 130 -0.71 -6.61 -3.84
CA LEU A 130 -0.46 -5.18 -3.71
C LEU A 130 -0.26 -4.63 -5.12
N PHE A 131 -1.00 -3.59 -5.46
CA PHE A 131 -1.00 -3.02 -6.81
C PHE A 131 -1.05 -1.50 -6.76
N THR A 132 -0.76 -0.85 -7.86
CA THR A 132 -0.98 0.57 -8.07
C THR A 132 -2.17 0.76 -9.02
N ASP A 133 -2.71 1.96 -9.09
CA ASP A 133 -3.80 2.33 -9.98
C ASP A 133 -3.51 2.06 -11.46
N GLY A 134 -2.22 2.00 -11.85
CA GLY A 134 -1.82 1.61 -13.20
C GLY A 134 -2.39 0.26 -13.68
N ILE A 135 -2.78 -0.65 -12.77
CA ILE A 135 -3.49 -1.88 -13.12
C ILE A 135 -4.98 -1.60 -13.33
N THR A 136 -5.61 -0.98 -12.33
CA THR A 136 -7.07 -0.78 -12.34
C THR A 136 -7.52 0.32 -13.29
N GLU A 137 -6.64 1.27 -13.62
CA GLU A 137 -6.85 2.33 -14.62
C GLU A 137 -6.42 1.93 -16.03
N ALA A 138 -5.90 0.72 -16.24
CA ALA A 138 -5.65 0.20 -17.59
C ALA A 138 -6.93 0.20 -18.42
N MET A 139 -6.86 0.75 -19.64
CA MET A 139 -8.00 0.92 -20.54
C MET A 139 -7.97 -0.07 -21.68
N ASN A 140 -9.15 -0.57 -22.05
CA ASN A 140 -9.34 -1.30 -23.30
C ASN A 140 -9.44 -0.31 -24.49
N PRO A 141 -9.50 -0.78 -25.75
CA PRO A 141 -9.68 0.08 -26.92
C PRO A 141 -10.96 0.94 -26.92
N SER A 142 -11.96 0.58 -26.11
CA SER A 142 -13.21 1.34 -25.91
C SER A 142 -13.14 2.36 -24.80
N ALA A 143 -11.96 2.53 -24.17
CA ALA A 143 -11.70 3.39 -23.02
C ALA A 143 -12.42 2.97 -21.71
N ASP A 144 -12.84 1.70 -21.61
CA ASP A 144 -13.34 1.17 -20.33
C ASP A 144 -12.16 0.77 -19.44
N LEU A 145 -12.21 1.16 -18.17
CA LEU A 145 -11.19 0.79 -17.19
C LEU A 145 -11.25 -0.70 -16.85
N PHE A 146 -10.10 -1.27 -16.49
CA PHE A 146 -10.03 -2.63 -15.96
C PHE A 146 -10.81 -2.75 -14.64
N GLY A 147 -10.59 -1.84 -13.70
CA GLY A 147 -11.34 -1.70 -12.45
C GLY A 147 -10.90 -2.64 -11.32
N GLU A 148 -11.27 -2.28 -10.10
CA GLU A 148 -10.95 -3.07 -8.90
C GLU A 148 -11.79 -4.36 -8.82
N ASP A 149 -13.06 -4.31 -9.22
CA ASP A 149 -13.96 -5.47 -9.20
C ASP A 149 -13.43 -6.61 -10.04
N ARG A 150 -12.96 -6.30 -11.27
CA ARG A 150 -12.34 -7.29 -12.15
C ARG A 150 -11.05 -7.86 -11.59
N LEU A 151 -10.23 -7.01 -10.95
CA LEU A 151 -9.02 -7.49 -10.30
C LEU A 151 -9.37 -8.45 -9.16
N GLN A 152 -10.38 -8.13 -8.36
CA GLN A 152 -10.83 -8.98 -7.26
C GLN A 152 -11.39 -10.32 -7.78
N GLU A 153 -12.18 -10.31 -8.84
CA GLU A 153 -12.68 -11.53 -9.50
C GLU A 153 -11.52 -12.40 -9.98
N LEU A 154 -10.53 -11.79 -10.64
CA LEU A 154 -9.35 -12.49 -11.14
C LEU A 154 -8.53 -13.12 -9.99
N VAL A 155 -8.33 -12.38 -8.90
CA VAL A 155 -7.65 -12.90 -7.69
C VAL A 155 -8.43 -14.05 -7.08
N ALA A 156 -9.76 -13.98 -7.04
CA ALA A 156 -10.61 -15.08 -6.55
C ALA A 156 -10.51 -16.33 -7.43
N GLU A 157 -10.38 -16.15 -8.74
CA GLU A 157 -10.25 -17.25 -9.69
C GLU A 157 -8.85 -17.89 -9.65
N LEU A 158 -7.79 -17.08 -9.72
CA LEU A 158 -6.42 -17.51 -9.93
C LEU A 158 -5.58 -17.62 -8.64
N GLY A 159 -5.99 -16.99 -7.54
CA GLY A 159 -5.19 -16.89 -6.31
C GLY A 159 -4.79 -18.22 -5.67
N HIS A 160 -5.31 -19.36 -6.15
CA HIS A 160 -4.88 -20.69 -5.75
C HIS A 160 -3.65 -21.19 -6.53
N LEU A 161 -3.27 -20.50 -7.59
CA LEU A 161 -2.09 -20.83 -8.40
C LEU A 161 -0.81 -20.27 -7.77
N PRO A 162 0.37 -20.76 -8.18
CA PRO A 162 1.63 -20.12 -7.83
C PRO A 162 1.67 -18.64 -8.29
N PRO A 163 2.37 -17.73 -7.58
CA PRO A 163 2.40 -16.31 -7.91
C PRO A 163 2.91 -15.96 -9.32
N ASP A 164 3.71 -16.83 -9.92
CA ASP A 164 4.21 -16.70 -11.28
C ASP A 164 3.22 -17.14 -12.37
N GLU A 165 2.07 -17.70 -11.97
CA GLU A 165 0.98 -18.10 -12.85
C GLU A 165 -0.27 -17.19 -12.70
N ILE A 166 -0.27 -16.28 -11.72
CA ILE A 166 -1.32 -15.27 -11.51
C ILE A 166 -1.01 -14.01 -12.31
#